data_0cf546dfbefb25f0216d86c054bfd5fc
#
_entry.id   0cf546dfbefb25f0216d86c054bfd5fc
#
_cell.length_a   1.000
_cell.length_b   1.000
_cell.length_c   1.000
_cell.angle_alpha   90.00
_cell.angle_beta   90.00
_cell.angle_gamma   90.00
#
_symmetry.space_group_name_H-M   'P 1'
#
loop_
_entity.id
_entity.type
_entity.pdbx_description
1 polymer ?
#
loop_
_entity_poly.entity_id
_entity_poly.type
_entity_poly.pdbx_seq_one_letter_code
_entity_poly.pdbx_strand_id
1 'polypeptide(L)'
;MKEMIMKNKGNLIGSSLVILLPIPIEGLLQREFVFYPLFFLAAHWLCILITLHDRKNRDQDRKAMGLIFWMLPIISLLFCSVFHFVRTGVESFSLITTLMYFAFGLMFVVFGNYLPKIRQNSTMGIKVKWALENEENWNATHRFSGKCWFICGILCMVCSLFSDYYGSVLVFMVLVLIAAFVPCFYSYLYYKKMKREGRAREIAPLSPAKKVLTVVLTLAIIVFVVWSLFTGDMEIVYRQDSFTVETANWEDLTIRYEDIDEIRLQEEDPSRDVSGTRTNGFGNLKMSLGSFENELYGAYTRYTYASCDAVVALTVNGKTVILNGENKADTREIYETLQEKIKNIRENY
;
A
#
# COMPACT_ATOMS: atom_id res chain seq x y z
N MET A 1 -18.75 -30.04 -5.07
CA MET A 1 -17.69 -29.49 -4.21
C MET A 1 -16.67 -30.57 -3.82
N LYS A 2 -17.07 -31.68 -3.14
CA LYS A 2 -16.16 -32.76 -2.72
C LYS A 2 -15.31 -33.33 -3.87
N GLU A 3 -15.90 -33.57 -5.01
CA GLU A 3 -15.23 -34.07 -6.21
C GLU A 3 -14.19 -33.06 -6.75
N MET A 4 -14.52 -31.76 -6.79
CA MET A 4 -13.61 -30.72 -7.22
C MET A 4 -12.43 -30.54 -6.26
N ILE A 5 -12.64 -30.67 -4.96
CA ILE A 5 -11.57 -30.66 -3.95
C ILE A 5 -10.62 -31.85 -4.20
N MET A 6 -11.16 -33.05 -4.39
CA MET A 6 -10.37 -34.25 -4.64
C MET A 6 -9.55 -34.15 -5.94
N LYS A 7 -10.15 -33.62 -7.01
CA LYS A 7 -9.49 -33.39 -8.30
C LYS A 7 -8.31 -32.39 -8.21
N ASN A 8 -8.39 -31.42 -7.30
CA ASN A 8 -7.38 -30.37 -7.13
C ASN A 8 -6.55 -30.54 -5.84
N LYS A 9 -6.59 -31.70 -5.19
CA LYS A 9 -5.93 -31.96 -3.90
C LYS A 9 -4.45 -31.57 -3.89
N GLY A 10 -3.69 -31.88 -4.96
CA GLY A 10 -2.28 -31.53 -5.07
C GLY A 10 -2.05 -30.00 -5.06
N ASN A 11 -2.84 -29.26 -5.83
CA ASN A 11 -2.76 -27.78 -5.84
C ASN A 11 -3.13 -27.18 -4.49
N LEU A 12 -4.17 -27.69 -3.82
CA LEU A 12 -4.60 -27.24 -2.51
C LEU A 12 -3.55 -27.44 -1.43
N ILE A 13 -2.94 -28.62 -1.40
CA ILE A 13 -1.85 -28.92 -0.45
C ILE A 13 -0.64 -28.05 -0.77
N GLY A 14 -0.19 -28.02 -2.03
CA GLY A 14 0.98 -27.26 -2.45
C GLY A 14 0.83 -25.74 -2.15
N SER A 15 -0.31 -25.17 -2.50
CA SER A 15 -0.58 -23.75 -2.24
C SER A 15 -0.64 -23.41 -0.75
N SER A 16 -1.23 -24.29 0.07
CA SER A 16 -1.27 -24.13 1.52
C SER A 16 0.12 -24.22 2.15
N LEU A 17 0.95 -25.17 1.69
CA LEU A 17 2.34 -25.30 2.16
C LEU A 17 3.18 -24.07 1.80
N VAL A 18 2.99 -23.52 0.60
CA VAL A 18 3.70 -22.29 0.18
C VAL A 18 3.32 -21.09 1.06
N ILE A 19 2.05 -20.93 1.44
CA ILE A 19 1.62 -19.88 2.38
C ILE A 19 2.29 -20.06 3.75
N LEU A 20 2.45 -21.30 4.21
CA LEU A 20 3.05 -21.60 5.52
C LEU A 20 4.58 -21.58 5.51
N LEU A 21 5.21 -21.53 4.33
CA LEU A 21 6.68 -21.55 4.19
C LEU A 21 7.41 -20.49 5.02
N PRO A 22 6.92 -19.23 5.19
CA PRO A 22 7.56 -18.22 6.00
C PRO A 22 7.61 -18.57 7.51
N ILE A 23 6.70 -19.41 8.03
CA ILE A 23 6.64 -19.74 9.46
C ILE A 23 7.91 -20.40 10.01
N PRO A 24 8.47 -21.47 9.42
CA PRO A 24 9.70 -22.06 9.92
C PRO A 24 10.93 -21.15 9.75
N ILE A 25 10.88 -20.17 8.84
CA ILE A 25 11.99 -19.25 8.59
C ILE A 25 11.97 -18.11 9.63
N GLU A 26 10.81 -17.48 9.83
CA GLU A 26 10.63 -16.26 10.63
C GLU A 26 9.92 -16.49 11.96
N GLY A 27 8.95 -17.40 11.99
CA GLY A 27 8.10 -17.64 13.15
C GLY A 27 8.85 -18.27 14.35
N LEU A 28 9.99 -18.94 14.08
CA LEU A 28 10.90 -19.43 15.14
C LEU A 28 11.64 -18.27 15.81
N LEU A 29 11.89 -17.20 15.08
CA LEU A 29 12.56 -15.99 15.57
C LEU A 29 11.58 -15.01 16.20
N GLN A 30 10.33 -14.97 15.69
CA GLN A 30 9.33 -13.99 16.10
C GLN A 30 7.90 -14.56 16.07
N ARG A 31 7.33 -14.80 17.26
CA ARG A 31 5.99 -15.40 17.39
C ARG A 31 4.87 -14.60 16.71
N GLU A 32 4.95 -13.27 16.71
CA GLU A 32 3.94 -12.39 16.09
C GLU A 32 3.88 -12.54 14.56
N PHE A 33 4.99 -12.91 13.94
CA PHE A 33 5.06 -13.11 12.48
C PHE A 33 4.15 -14.26 11.99
N VAL A 34 3.88 -15.24 12.83
CA VAL A 34 3.04 -16.42 12.53
C VAL A 34 1.61 -16.00 12.15
N PHE A 35 1.14 -14.84 12.67
CA PHE A 35 -0.20 -14.33 12.38
C PHE A 35 -0.43 -14.10 10.88
N TYR A 36 0.55 -13.53 10.15
CA TYR A 36 0.37 -13.16 8.75
C TYR A 36 0.16 -14.37 7.82
N PRO A 37 1.02 -15.41 7.80
CA PRO A 37 0.77 -16.61 7.01
C PRO A 37 -0.54 -17.31 7.37
N LEU A 38 -0.93 -17.35 8.64
CA LEU A 38 -2.20 -17.96 9.06
C LEU A 38 -3.41 -17.14 8.57
N PHE A 39 -3.34 -15.81 8.59
CA PHE A 39 -4.36 -14.94 8.02
C PHE A 39 -4.51 -15.18 6.50
N PHE A 40 -3.39 -15.23 5.76
CA PHE A 40 -3.42 -15.54 4.33
C PHE A 40 -3.92 -16.95 4.04
N LEU A 41 -3.61 -17.93 4.89
CA LEU A 41 -4.14 -19.29 4.75
C LEU A 41 -5.66 -19.33 4.93
N ALA A 42 -6.19 -18.65 5.94
CA ALA A 42 -7.63 -18.54 6.16
C ALA A 42 -8.33 -17.84 4.97
N ALA A 43 -7.79 -16.72 4.49
CA ALA A 43 -8.28 -16.01 3.31
C ALA A 43 -8.22 -16.89 2.05
N HIS A 44 -7.15 -17.65 1.87
CA HIS A 44 -6.97 -18.59 0.75
C HIS A 44 -8.07 -19.65 0.72
N TRP A 45 -8.29 -20.32 1.85
CA TRP A 45 -9.34 -21.34 1.93
C TRP A 45 -10.73 -20.74 1.75
N LEU A 46 -10.99 -19.55 2.29
CA LEU A 46 -12.26 -18.85 2.08
C LEU A 46 -12.50 -18.56 0.58
N CYS A 47 -11.51 -18.01 -0.12
CA CYS A 47 -11.58 -17.75 -1.55
C CYS A 47 -11.83 -19.03 -2.36
N ILE A 48 -11.12 -20.12 -2.01
CA ILE A 48 -11.31 -21.42 -2.65
C ILE A 48 -12.73 -21.95 -2.43
N LEU A 49 -13.21 -21.95 -1.19
CA LEU A 49 -14.56 -22.45 -0.85
C LEU A 49 -15.63 -21.68 -1.59
N ILE A 50 -15.56 -20.34 -1.62
CA ILE A 50 -16.48 -19.48 -2.36
C ILE A 50 -16.44 -19.83 -3.86
N THR A 51 -15.25 -20.00 -4.42
CA THR A 51 -15.08 -20.30 -5.84
C THR A 51 -15.59 -21.68 -6.22
N LEU A 52 -15.33 -22.69 -5.39
CA LEU A 52 -15.80 -24.06 -5.61
C LEU A 52 -17.31 -24.22 -5.34
N HIS A 53 -17.91 -23.31 -4.57
CA HIS A 53 -19.36 -23.27 -4.34
C HIS A 53 -20.13 -22.78 -5.57
N ASP A 54 -19.54 -21.88 -6.36
CA ASP A 54 -20.17 -21.39 -7.60
C ASP A 54 -20.24 -22.50 -8.66
N ARG A 55 -21.47 -22.92 -9.00
CA ARG A 55 -21.72 -23.99 -9.96
C ARG A 55 -21.15 -23.69 -11.35
N LYS A 56 -21.10 -22.42 -11.75
CA LYS A 56 -20.54 -21.99 -13.04
C LYS A 56 -19.03 -22.26 -13.18
N ASN A 57 -18.34 -22.46 -12.05
CA ASN A 57 -16.91 -22.77 -12.06
C ASN A 57 -16.59 -24.24 -12.32
N ARG A 58 -17.58 -25.14 -12.41
CA ARG A 58 -17.35 -26.54 -12.74
C ARG A 58 -16.79 -26.74 -14.15
N ASP A 59 -17.20 -25.88 -15.07
CA ASP A 59 -16.82 -25.91 -16.49
C ASP A 59 -15.70 -24.92 -16.83
N GLN A 60 -15.03 -24.36 -15.83
CA GLN A 60 -13.89 -23.48 -16.04
C GLN A 60 -12.66 -24.22 -16.54
N ASP A 61 -11.83 -23.53 -17.34
CA ASP A 61 -10.53 -24.04 -17.76
C ASP A 61 -9.65 -24.34 -16.53
N ARG A 62 -8.94 -25.47 -16.57
CA ARG A 62 -8.01 -25.87 -15.51
C ARG A 62 -6.95 -24.81 -15.22
N LYS A 63 -6.47 -24.11 -16.27
CA LYS A 63 -5.47 -23.04 -16.11
C LYS A 63 -6.04 -21.83 -15.43
N ALA A 64 -7.29 -21.44 -15.76
CA ALA A 64 -7.99 -20.35 -15.08
C ALA A 64 -8.26 -20.67 -13.59
N MET A 65 -8.64 -21.92 -13.29
CA MET A 65 -8.77 -22.39 -11.90
C MET A 65 -7.42 -22.42 -11.17
N GLY A 66 -6.33 -22.72 -11.87
CA GLY A 66 -4.97 -22.68 -11.31
C GLY A 66 -4.59 -21.33 -10.73
N LEU A 67 -5.05 -20.22 -11.33
CA LEU A 67 -4.79 -18.88 -10.79
C LEU A 67 -5.28 -18.70 -9.36
N ILE A 68 -6.47 -19.24 -9.03
CA ILE A 68 -7.06 -19.10 -7.70
C ILE A 68 -6.23 -19.83 -6.65
N PHE A 69 -5.68 -20.98 -7.01
CA PHE A 69 -4.85 -21.72 -6.08
C PHE A 69 -3.51 -21.02 -5.80
N TRP A 70 -2.97 -20.26 -6.76
CA TRP A 70 -1.62 -19.68 -6.64
C TRP A 70 -1.59 -18.17 -6.37
N MET A 71 -2.70 -17.45 -6.55
CA MET A 71 -2.77 -16.01 -6.34
C MET A 71 -2.42 -15.60 -4.90
N LEU A 72 -3.15 -16.12 -3.92
CA LEU A 72 -2.91 -15.77 -2.51
C LEU A 72 -1.59 -16.31 -1.95
N PRO A 73 -1.10 -17.50 -2.30
CA PRO A 73 0.25 -17.93 -1.94
C PRO A 73 1.34 -16.96 -2.42
N ILE A 74 1.27 -16.49 -3.66
CA ILE A 74 2.25 -15.53 -4.20
C ILE A 74 2.16 -14.19 -3.46
N ILE A 75 0.94 -13.67 -3.24
CA ILE A 75 0.72 -12.43 -2.48
C ILE A 75 1.24 -12.58 -1.05
N SER A 76 0.99 -13.73 -0.40
CA SER A 76 1.47 -14.02 0.95
C SER A 76 3.00 -14.01 1.03
N LEU A 77 3.67 -14.68 0.10
CA LEU A 77 5.14 -14.69 0.07
C LEU A 77 5.71 -13.29 -0.14
N LEU A 78 5.14 -12.52 -1.08
CA LEU A 78 5.57 -11.13 -1.33
C LEU A 78 5.37 -10.25 -0.10
N PHE A 79 4.20 -10.34 0.54
CA PHE A 79 3.90 -9.58 1.75
C PHE A 79 4.88 -9.93 2.88
N CYS A 80 5.06 -11.22 3.15
CA CYS A 80 5.97 -11.69 4.18
C CYS A 80 7.43 -11.30 3.89
N SER A 81 7.86 -11.34 2.63
CA SER A 81 9.21 -10.91 2.24
C SER A 81 9.42 -9.42 2.45
N VAL A 82 8.46 -8.58 2.03
CA VAL A 82 8.52 -7.13 2.26
C VAL A 82 8.56 -6.82 3.76
N PHE A 83 7.69 -7.47 4.54
CA PHE A 83 7.64 -7.28 5.98
C PHE A 83 8.96 -7.70 6.67
N HIS A 84 9.57 -8.82 6.22
CA HIS A 84 10.87 -9.26 6.68
C HIS A 84 11.96 -8.20 6.41
N PHE A 85 12.06 -7.70 5.18
CA PHE A 85 13.05 -6.67 4.81
C PHE A 85 12.88 -5.38 5.63
N VAL A 86 11.65 -4.88 5.77
CA VAL A 86 11.38 -3.69 6.58
C VAL A 86 11.84 -3.88 8.02
N ARG A 87 11.63 -5.07 8.59
CA ARG A 87 11.91 -5.34 10.00
C ARG A 87 13.39 -5.67 10.27
N THR A 88 14.10 -6.26 9.32
CA THR A 88 15.54 -6.58 9.49
C THR A 88 16.46 -5.38 9.26
N GLY A 89 15.87 -4.18 9.10
CA GLY A 89 16.65 -2.95 8.89
C GLY A 89 17.35 -2.90 7.54
N VAL A 90 16.87 -3.64 6.55
CA VAL A 90 17.25 -3.39 5.17
C VAL A 90 16.60 -2.06 4.78
N GLU A 91 17.31 -0.98 5.07
CA GLU A 91 16.87 0.41 4.89
C GLU A 91 16.77 0.82 3.41
N SER A 92 17.06 -0.09 2.48
CA SER A 92 16.95 0.20 1.04
C SER A 92 15.49 0.20 0.60
N PHE A 93 14.85 1.36 0.77
CA PHE A 93 13.52 1.65 0.20
C PHE A 93 13.46 1.32 -1.29
N SER A 94 14.54 1.58 -2.02
CA SER A 94 14.71 1.24 -3.42
C SER A 94 14.58 -0.25 -3.69
N LEU A 95 15.23 -1.11 -2.91
CA LEU A 95 15.13 -2.57 -3.09
C LEU A 95 13.69 -3.06 -2.87
N ILE A 96 13.03 -2.58 -1.82
CA ILE A 96 11.64 -2.96 -1.50
C ILE A 96 10.70 -2.53 -2.63
N THR A 97 10.82 -1.28 -3.10
CA THR A 97 10.02 -0.73 -4.19
C THR A 97 10.25 -1.48 -5.50
N THR A 98 11.52 -1.77 -5.83
CA THR A 98 11.91 -2.57 -7.00
C THR A 98 11.21 -3.94 -6.98
N LEU A 99 11.32 -4.65 -5.87
CA LEU A 99 10.70 -5.97 -5.70
C LEU A 99 9.17 -5.89 -5.80
N MET A 100 8.56 -4.87 -5.19
CA MET A 100 7.11 -4.66 -5.28
C MET A 100 6.66 -4.39 -6.71
N TYR A 101 7.30 -3.45 -7.43
CA TYR A 101 6.91 -3.13 -8.80
C TYR A 101 7.08 -4.32 -9.73
N PHE A 102 8.20 -5.04 -9.61
CA PHE A 102 8.45 -6.24 -10.39
C PHE A 102 7.40 -7.34 -10.11
N ALA A 103 7.10 -7.58 -8.85
CA ALA A 103 6.15 -8.62 -8.43
C ALA A 103 4.72 -8.30 -8.86
N PHE A 104 4.25 -7.07 -8.67
CA PHE A 104 2.95 -6.61 -9.18
C PHE A 104 2.90 -6.65 -10.71
N GLY A 105 3.97 -6.24 -11.37
CA GLY A 105 4.08 -6.33 -12.82
C GLY A 105 3.95 -7.76 -13.33
N LEU A 106 4.70 -8.69 -12.73
CA LEU A 106 4.62 -10.12 -13.06
C LEU A 106 3.20 -10.68 -12.80
N MET A 107 2.59 -10.31 -11.68
CA MET A 107 1.21 -10.70 -11.36
C MET A 107 0.22 -10.19 -12.42
N PHE A 108 0.35 -8.94 -12.87
CA PHE A 108 -0.50 -8.39 -13.93
C PHE A 108 -0.28 -9.08 -15.28
N VAL A 109 0.95 -9.42 -15.65
CA VAL A 109 1.26 -10.21 -16.86
C VAL A 109 0.60 -11.57 -16.80
N VAL A 110 0.73 -12.27 -15.67
CA VAL A 110 0.12 -13.59 -15.48
C VAL A 110 -1.39 -13.49 -15.55
N PHE A 111 -2.02 -12.60 -14.79
CA PHE A 111 -3.47 -12.43 -14.81
C PHE A 111 -3.98 -11.97 -16.17
N GLY A 112 -3.27 -11.03 -16.82
CA GLY A 112 -3.60 -10.56 -18.16
C GLY A 112 -3.67 -11.71 -19.18
N ASN A 113 -2.75 -12.67 -19.10
CA ASN A 113 -2.75 -13.84 -19.98
C ASN A 113 -3.90 -14.83 -19.71
N TYR A 114 -4.43 -14.85 -18.46
CA TYR A 114 -5.50 -15.78 -18.08
C TYR A 114 -6.90 -15.17 -18.14
N LEU A 115 -7.06 -13.86 -17.97
CA LEU A 115 -8.36 -13.18 -18.00
C LEU A 115 -9.23 -13.58 -19.21
N PRO A 116 -8.70 -13.66 -20.45
CA PRO A 116 -9.50 -14.05 -21.62
C PRO A 116 -10.04 -15.48 -21.58
N LYS A 117 -9.50 -16.33 -20.71
CA LYS A 117 -9.87 -17.76 -20.59
C LYS A 117 -10.95 -18.00 -19.52
N ILE A 118 -11.27 -16.96 -18.73
CA ILE A 118 -12.27 -17.07 -17.66
C ILE A 118 -13.67 -16.99 -18.26
N ARG A 119 -14.42 -18.09 -18.18
CA ARG A 119 -15.84 -18.11 -18.55
C ARG A 119 -16.67 -17.35 -17.53
N GLN A 120 -17.82 -16.82 -17.97
CA GLN A 120 -18.71 -16.04 -17.12
C GLN A 120 -19.10 -16.78 -15.84
N ASN A 121 -18.82 -16.12 -14.70
CA ASN A 121 -19.12 -16.65 -13.37
C ASN A 121 -19.27 -15.48 -12.37
N SER A 122 -19.61 -15.78 -11.11
CA SER A 122 -19.86 -14.76 -10.09
C SER A 122 -18.67 -14.54 -9.12
N THR A 123 -17.58 -15.30 -9.26
CA THR A 123 -16.47 -15.30 -8.28
C THR A 123 -15.16 -14.77 -8.84
N MET A 124 -14.85 -15.01 -10.13
CA MET A 124 -13.60 -14.67 -10.77
C MET A 124 -13.75 -13.66 -11.90
N GLY A 125 -12.75 -12.79 -12.10
CA GLY A 125 -12.69 -11.84 -13.21
C GLY A 125 -13.31 -10.47 -12.89
N ILE A 126 -13.58 -9.70 -13.94
CA ILE A 126 -14.13 -8.34 -13.84
C ILE A 126 -15.66 -8.40 -13.74
N LYS A 127 -16.14 -8.32 -12.51
CA LYS A 127 -17.54 -8.56 -12.13
C LYS A 127 -18.39 -7.28 -12.14
N VAL A 128 -18.35 -6.55 -13.25
CA VAL A 128 -19.27 -5.43 -13.45
C VAL A 128 -20.64 -5.94 -13.90
N LYS A 129 -21.72 -5.30 -13.45
CA LYS A 129 -23.09 -5.79 -13.62
C LYS A 129 -23.45 -6.08 -15.06
N TRP A 130 -23.08 -5.22 -15.99
CA TRP A 130 -23.35 -5.39 -17.42
C TRP A 130 -22.56 -6.53 -18.07
N ALA A 131 -21.39 -6.90 -17.55
CA ALA A 131 -20.66 -8.10 -17.98
C ALA A 131 -21.26 -9.37 -17.37
N LEU A 132 -21.68 -9.32 -16.09
CA LEU A 132 -22.33 -10.46 -15.42
C LEU A 132 -23.66 -10.86 -16.02
N GLU A 133 -24.41 -9.92 -16.63
CA GLU A 133 -25.71 -10.17 -17.25
C GLU A 133 -25.62 -10.50 -18.74
N ASN A 134 -24.49 -10.23 -19.40
CA ASN A 134 -24.30 -10.43 -20.82
C ASN A 134 -22.97 -11.16 -21.10
N GLU A 135 -23.05 -12.42 -21.53
CA GLU A 135 -21.88 -13.24 -21.83
C GLU A 135 -20.99 -12.66 -22.93
N GLU A 136 -21.59 -12.05 -23.96
CA GLU A 136 -20.86 -11.39 -25.03
C GLU A 136 -20.02 -10.22 -24.49
N ASN A 137 -20.59 -9.40 -23.60
CA ASN A 137 -19.87 -8.33 -22.92
C ASN A 137 -18.77 -8.89 -22.00
N TRP A 138 -19.06 -9.95 -21.24
CA TRP A 138 -18.08 -10.65 -20.43
C TRP A 138 -16.84 -11.03 -21.26
N ASN A 139 -17.06 -11.73 -22.37
CA ASN A 139 -15.99 -12.21 -23.24
C ASN A 139 -15.20 -11.05 -23.87
N ALA A 140 -15.88 -9.98 -24.33
CA ALA A 140 -15.24 -8.79 -24.88
C ALA A 140 -14.40 -8.06 -23.82
N THR A 141 -14.97 -7.87 -22.61
CA THR A 141 -14.30 -7.24 -21.46
C THR A 141 -13.05 -8.00 -21.07
N HIS A 142 -13.12 -9.32 -20.91
CA HIS A 142 -11.99 -10.11 -20.44
C HIS A 142 -10.87 -10.21 -21.48
N ARG A 143 -11.21 -10.24 -22.79
CA ARG A 143 -10.20 -10.16 -23.87
C ARG A 143 -9.49 -8.81 -23.88
N PHE A 144 -10.22 -7.72 -23.73
CA PHE A 144 -9.63 -6.38 -23.66
C PHE A 144 -8.78 -6.23 -22.40
N SER A 145 -9.32 -6.63 -21.25
CA SER A 145 -8.65 -6.55 -19.95
C SER A 145 -7.35 -7.36 -19.94
N GLY A 146 -7.35 -8.53 -20.57
CA GLY A 146 -6.15 -9.34 -20.71
C GLY A 146 -5.00 -8.59 -21.35
N LYS A 147 -5.27 -7.88 -22.44
CA LYS A 147 -4.26 -7.03 -23.11
C LYS A 147 -3.85 -5.85 -22.24
N CYS A 148 -4.82 -5.16 -21.62
CA CYS A 148 -4.57 -4.01 -20.75
C CYS A 148 -3.68 -4.39 -19.57
N TRP A 149 -4.01 -5.46 -18.84
CA TRP A 149 -3.25 -5.95 -17.70
C TRP A 149 -1.86 -6.43 -18.10
N PHE A 150 -1.73 -7.12 -19.23
CA PHE A 150 -0.44 -7.58 -19.74
C PHE A 150 0.50 -6.40 -20.02
N ILE A 151 0.00 -5.35 -20.73
CA ILE A 151 0.78 -4.15 -21.04
C ILE A 151 1.15 -3.40 -19.75
N CYS A 152 0.17 -3.13 -18.86
CA CYS A 152 0.44 -2.48 -17.58
C CYS A 152 1.45 -3.26 -16.76
N GLY A 153 1.38 -4.60 -16.78
CA GLY A 153 2.32 -5.46 -16.07
C GLY A 153 3.76 -5.33 -16.58
N ILE A 154 3.95 -5.33 -17.90
CA ILE A 154 5.28 -5.07 -18.48
C ILE A 154 5.78 -3.68 -18.08
N LEU A 155 4.94 -2.65 -18.15
CA LEU A 155 5.32 -1.29 -17.77
C LEU A 155 5.65 -1.19 -16.27
N CYS A 156 4.93 -1.89 -15.39
CA CYS A 156 5.27 -1.98 -13.96
C CYS A 156 6.66 -2.64 -13.74
N MET A 157 6.97 -3.72 -14.48
CA MET A 157 8.29 -4.34 -14.42
C MET A 157 9.39 -3.39 -14.95
N VAL A 158 9.11 -2.59 -15.96
CA VAL A 158 10.04 -1.54 -16.42
C VAL A 158 10.21 -0.45 -15.35
N CYS A 159 9.12 -0.04 -14.68
CA CYS A 159 9.21 0.93 -13.56
C CYS A 159 10.11 0.44 -12.43
N SER A 160 10.27 -0.89 -12.23
CA SER A 160 11.17 -1.41 -11.20
C SER A 160 12.65 -1.06 -11.43
N LEU A 161 13.04 -0.78 -12.67
CA LEU A 161 14.38 -0.35 -13.02
C LEU A 161 14.65 1.13 -12.65
N PHE A 162 13.61 1.88 -12.32
CA PHE A 162 13.65 3.30 -11.98
C PHE A 162 13.07 3.55 -10.57
N SER A 163 13.15 2.56 -9.69
CA SER A 163 12.58 2.62 -8.33
C SER A 163 13.18 3.72 -7.47
N ASP A 164 14.43 4.10 -7.71
CA ASP A 164 15.13 5.20 -7.04
C ASP A 164 14.59 6.58 -7.43
N TYR A 165 13.92 6.66 -8.59
CA TYR A 165 13.36 7.92 -9.05
C TYR A 165 12.03 8.22 -8.36
N TYR A 166 11.93 9.35 -7.68
CA TYR A 166 10.75 9.73 -6.88
C TYR A 166 9.43 9.67 -7.66
N GLY A 167 9.45 10.02 -8.96
CA GLY A 167 8.28 9.94 -9.84
C GLY A 167 7.82 8.52 -10.17
N SER A 168 8.63 7.48 -9.91
CA SER A 168 8.30 6.08 -10.24
C SER A 168 7.04 5.59 -9.51
N VAL A 169 6.85 6.02 -8.27
CA VAL A 169 5.68 5.69 -7.44
C VAL A 169 4.40 6.19 -8.12
N LEU A 170 4.42 7.43 -8.60
CA LEU A 170 3.27 8.02 -9.31
C LEU A 170 2.95 7.26 -10.59
N VAL A 171 3.97 6.95 -11.39
CA VAL A 171 3.81 6.17 -12.63
C VAL A 171 3.23 4.79 -12.33
N PHE A 172 3.79 4.09 -11.33
CA PHE A 172 3.27 2.79 -10.89
C PHE A 172 1.81 2.87 -10.46
N MET A 173 1.44 3.85 -9.63
CA MET A 173 0.05 4.06 -9.18
C MET A 173 -0.89 4.32 -10.36
N VAL A 174 -0.48 5.14 -11.34
CA VAL A 174 -1.26 5.39 -12.55
C VAL A 174 -1.47 4.10 -13.35
N LEU A 175 -0.46 3.27 -13.51
CA LEU A 175 -0.57 1.98 -14.21
C LEU A 175 -1.54 1.02 -13.52
N VAL A 176 -1.51 0.97 -12.19
CA VAL A 176 -2.46 0.17 -11.39
C VAL A 176 -3.89 0.68 -11.58
N LEU A 177 -4.11 2.00 -11.55
CA LEU A 177 -5.42 2.61 -11.78
C LEU A 177 -5.92 2.35 -13.21
N ILE A 178 -5.06 2.44 -14.22
CA ILE A 178 -5.40 2.07 -15.61
C ILE A 178 -5.84 0.61 -15.67
N ALA A 179 -5.08 -0.32 -15.10
CA ALA A 179 -5.42 -1.74 -15.08
C ALA A 179 -6.76 -2.02 -14.39
N ALA A 180 -7.09 -1.27 -13.33
CA ALA A 180 -8.34 -1.44 -12.58
C ALA A 180 -9.56 -0.83 -13.30
N PHE A 181 -9.46 0.40 -13.77
CA PHE A 181 -10.63 1.18 -14.21
C PHE A 181 -10.88 1.14 -15.72
N VAL A 182 -9.84 1.12 -16.57
CA VAL A 182 -10.01 1.14 -18.03
C VAL A 182 -10.81 -0.07 -18.54
N PRO A 183 -10.60 -1.31 -18.03
CA PRO A 183 -11.44 -2.43 -18.40
C PRO A 183 -12.91 -2.28 -17.99
N CYS A 184 -13.19 -1.70 -16.83
CA CYS A 184 -14.55 -1.45 -16.37
C CYS A 184 -15.26 -0.43 -17.28
N PHE A 185 -14.54 0.63 -17.64
CA PHE A 185 -15.04 1.65 -18.56
C PHE A 185 -15.29 1.08 -19.99
N TYR A 186 -14.35 0.29 -20.51
CA TYR A 186 -14.53 -0.42 -21.78
C TYR A 186 -15.79 -1.30 -21.76
N SER A 187 -15.98 -2.09 -20.69
CA SER A 187 -17.14 -2.95 -20.52
C SER A 187 -18.45 -2.17 -20.54
N TYR A 188 -18.48 -0.98 -19.92
CA TYR A 188 -19.64 -0.09 -19.96
C TYR A 188 -19.93 0.45 -21.37
N LEU A 189 -18.89 0.89 -22.08
CA LEU A 189 -19.04 1.37 -23.47
C LEU A 189 -19.52 0.24 -24.37
N TYR A 190 -18.99 -0.96 -24.21
CA TYR A 190 -19.41 -2.14 -24.96
C TYR A 190 -20.89 -2.49 -24.70
N TYR A 191 -21.32 -2.43 -23.44
CA TYR A 191 -22.72 -2.59 -23.08
C TYR A 191 -23.61 -1.55 -23.74
N LYS A 192 -23.23 -0.28 -23.74
CA LYS A 192 -23.97 0.78 -24.45
C LYS A 192 -24.11 0.50 -25.94
N LYS A 193 -23.05 0.01 -26.58
CA LYS A 193 -23.08 -0.42 -28.00
C LYS A 193 -24.09 -1.55 -28.19
N MET A 194 -23.99 -2.63 -27.41
CA MET A 194 -24.91 -3.76 -27.48
C MET A 194 -26.37 -3.33 -27.28
N LYS A 195 -26.64 -2.38 -26.38
CA LYS A 195 -27.98 -1.85 -26.12
C LYS A 195 -28.53 -1.11 -27.35
N ARG A 196 -27.73 -0.31 -28.05
CA ARG A 196 -28.13 0.35 -29.28
C ARG A 196 -28.45 -0.63 -30.41
N GLU A 197 -27.77 -1.76 -30.44
CA GLU A 197 -27.94 -2.82 -31.45
C GLU A 197 -29.04 -3.83 -31.03
N GLY A 198 -29.75 -3.61 -29.93
CA GLY A 198 -30.81 -4.50 -29.47
C GLY A 198 -30.35 -5.87 -28.97
N ARG A 199 -29.03 -6.05 -28.74
CA ARG A 199 -28.41 -7.32 -28.31
C ARG A 199 -28.17 -7.42 -26.80
N ALA A 200 -28.27 -6.31 -26.10
CA ALA A 200 -28.04 -6.30 -24.67
C ALA A 200 -29.25 -6.83 -23.91
N ARG A 201 -28.98 -7.72 -22.95
CA ARG A 201 -29.99 -8.09 -21.96
C ARG A 201 -30.26 -6.88 -21.06
N GLU A 202 -31.53 -6.60 -20.80
CA GLU A 202 -31.89 -5.53 -19.87
C GLU A 202 -31.38 -5.83 -18.46
N ILE A 203 -30.72 -4.86 -17.87
CA ILE A 203 -30.21 -4.97 -16.52
C ILE A 203 -31.25 -4.38 -15.59
N ALA A 204 -31.82 -5.20 -14.70
CA ALA A 204 -32.74 -4.72 -13.71
C ALA A 204 -32.12 -3.56 -12.88
N PRO A 205 -32.82 -2.44 -12.71
CA PRO A 205 -32.29 -1.33 -11.90
C PRO A 205 -32.03 -1.81 -10.47
N LEU A 206 -31.00 -1.21 -9.85
CA LEU A 206 -30.74 -1.46 -8.43
C LEU A 206 -31.96 -1.03 -7.62
N SER A 207 -32.38 -1.84 -6.63
CA SER A 207 -33.41 -1.41 -5.71
C SER A 207 -33.01 -0.09 -5.01
N PRO A 208 -33.98 0.76 -4.64
CA PRO A 208 -33.69 2.02 -3.97
C PRO A 208 -32.77 1.87 -2.76
N ALA A 209 -33.00 0.86 -1.94
CA ALA A 209 -32.17 0.56 -0.77
C ALA A 209 -30.71 0.23 -1.15
N LYS A 210 -30.48 -0.57 -2.21
CA LYS A 210 -29.12 -0.87 -2.69
C LYS A 210 -28.42 0.36 -3.29
N LYS A 211 -29.16 1.25 -3.96
CA LYS A 211 -28.61 2.53 -4.44
C LYS A 211 -28.15 3.39 -3.28
N VAL A 212 -29.01 3.58 -2.28
CA VAL A 212 -28.69 4.36 -1.07
C VAL A 212 -27.47 3.76 -0.36
N LEU A 213 -27.47 2.44 -0.13
CA LEU A 213 -26.33 1.76 0.50
C LEU A 213 -25.02 1.98 -0.28
N THR A 214 -25.06 1.86 -1.62
CA THR A 214 -23.86 2.10 -2.45
C THR A 214 -23.37 3.54 -2.31
N VAL A 215 -24.27 4.53 -2.36
CA VAL A 215 -23.91 5.94 -2.19
C VAL A 215 -23.32 6.18 -0.80
N VAL A 216 -23.96 5.67 0.26
CA VAL A 216 -23.47 5.82 1.65
C VAL A 216 -22.08 5.21 1.81
N LEU A 217 -21.87 3.98 1.32
CA LEU A 217 -20.54 3.33 1.39
C LEU A 217 -19.49 4.11 0.60
N THR A 218 -19.83 4.61 -0.59
CA THR A 218 -18.91 5.41 -1.39
C THR A 218 -18.53 6.70 -0.68
N LEU A 219 -19.53 7.41 -0.11
CA LEU A 219 -19.27 8.62 0.67
C LEU A 219 -18.44 8.32 1.92
N ALA A 220 -18.74 7.23 2.63
CA ALA A 220 -17.96 6.83 3.81
C ALA A 220 -16.49 6.56 3.45
N ILE A 221 -16.23 5.88 2.33
CA ILE A 221 -14.86 5.65 1.84
C ILE A 221 -14.17 6.98 1.49
N ILE A 222 -14.86 7.89 0.78
CA ILE A 222 -14.31 9.21 0.43
C ILE A 222 -13.97 9.99 1.70
N VAL A 223 -14.90 10.05 2.66
CA VAL A 223 -14.70 10.73 3.94
C VAL A 223 -13.52 10.12 4.69
N PHE A 224 -13.44 8.79 4.74
CA PHE A 224 -12.32 8.09 5.39
C PHE A 224 -10.98 8.41 4.72
N VAL A 225 -10.91 8.40 3.38
CA VAL A 225 -9.68 8.74 2.65
C VAL A 225 -9.29 10.20 2.89
N VAL A 226 -10.23 11.13 2.77
CA VAL A 226 -9.97 12.55 3.03
C VAL A 226 -9.51 12.75 4.48
N TRP A 227 -10.20 12.14 5.43
CA TRP A 227 -9.83 12.20 6.85
C TRP A 227 -8.41 11.68 7.07
N SER A 228 -8.04 10.52 6.50
CA SER A 228 -6.71 9.92 6.65
C SER A 228 -5.58 10.77 6.07
N LEU A 229 -5.87 11.59 5.03
CA LEU A 229 -4.88 12.50 4.43
C LEU A 229 -4.57 13.72 5.31
N PHE A 230 -5.47 14.10 6.22
CA PHE A 230 -5.34 15.29 7.07
C PHE A 230 -5.33 14.97 8.57
N THR A 231 -5.43 13.69 8.94
CA THR A 231 -5.38 13.25 10.35
C THR A 231 -3.94 13.23 10.86
N GLY A 232 -3.82 13.36 12.17
CA GLY A 232 -2.57 13.33 12.90
C GLY A 232 -2.31 14.62 13.63
N ASP A 233 -1.60 14.49 14.73
CA ASP A 233 -1.15 15.60 15.56
C ASP A 233 0.19 15.25 16.19
N MET A 234 0.92 16.28 16.61
CA MET A 234 2.23 16.17 17.21
C MET A 234 2.33 17.21 18.33
N GLU A 235 2.70 16.76 19.51
CA GLU A 235 2.90 17.60 20.69
C GLU A 235 4.30 17.39 21.25
N ILE A 236 4.96 18.46 21.69
CA ILE A 236 6.27 18.38 22.33
C ILE A 236 6.10 18.51 23.83
N VAL A 237 6.38 17.44 24.53
CA VAL A 237 6.33 17.37 25.99
C VAL A 237 7.73 17.57 26.58
N TYR A 238 7.94 18.69 27.27
CA TYR A 238 9.21 19.04 27.88
C TYR A 238 9.30 18.48 29.32
N ARG A 239 10.36 17.69 29.60
CA ARG A 239 10.68 17.14 30.93
C ARG A 239 11.93 17.84 31.50
N GLN A 240 12.43 17.34 32.65
CA GLN A 240 13.60 17.94 33.29
C GLN A 240 14.90 17.70 32.49
N ASP A 241 15.09 16.49 31.98
CA ASP A 241 16.33 16.01 31.34
C ASP A 241 16.16 15.70 29.86
N SER A 242 14.93 15.75 29.35
CA SER A 242 14.59 15.31 28.00
C SER A 242 13.35 16.04 27.48
N PHE A 243 13.10 15.91 26.20
CA PHE A 243 11.78 16.19 25.61
C PHE A 243 11.32 15.00 24.78
N THR A 244 10.01 14.86 24.65
CA THR A 244 9.37 13.82 23.83
C THR A 244 8.45 14.49 22.83
N VAL A 245 8.61 14.14 21.54
CA VAL A 245 7.64 14.46 20.50
C VAL A 245 6.63 13.32 20.47
N GLU A 246 5.47 13.54 21.11
CA GLU A 246 4.37 12.59 21.12
C GLU A 246 3.57 12.70 19.83
N THR A 247 3.22 11.57 19.21
CA THR A 247 2.51 11.55 17.93
C THR A 247 1.33 10.60 17.95
N ALA A 248 0.22 10.99 17.31
CA ALA A 248 -0.99 10.17 17.26
C ALA A 248 -0.87 8.96 16.30
N ASN A 249 0.03 9.01 15.30
CA ASN A 249 0.04 8.06 14.17
C ASN A 249 1.40 7.40 13.92
N TRP A 250 2.39 7.67 14.76
CA TRP A 250 3.74 7.11 14.64
C TRP A 250 4.37 6.92 16.02
N GLU A 251 5.57 6.38 16.05
CA GLU A 251 6.35 6.22 17.27
C GLU A 251 6.74 7.59 17.85
N ASP A 252 6.71 7.71 19.19
CA ASP A 252 7.17 8.90 19.90
C ASP A 252 8.70 9.00 19.83
N LEU A 253 9.19 10.23 19.70
CA LEU A 253 10.62 10.52 19.68
C LEU A 253 11.05 11.19 20.99
N THR A 254 11.84 10.52 21.80
CA THR A 254 12.42 11.08 23.02
C THR A 254 13.89 11.39 22.85
N ILE A 255 14.31 12.62 23.18
CA ILE A 255 15.70 13.09 23.11
C ILE A 255 16.08 13.70 24.45
N ARG A 256 17.26 13.32 24.99
CA ARG A 256 17.83 13.95 26.16
C ARG A 256 18.52 15.22 25.78
N TYR A 257 18.45 16.25 26.61
CA TYR A 257 19.14 17.51 26.36
C TYR A 257 20.67 17.38 26.35
N GLU A 258 21.23 16.44 27.13
CA GLU A 258 22.67 16.14 27.17
C GLU A 258 23.20 15.56 25.88
N ASP A 259 22.36 14.85 25.11
CA ASP A 259 22.73 14.21 23.84
C ASP A 259 22.72 15.20 22.63
N ILE A 260 22.28 16.45 22.87
CA ILE A 260 22.16 17.44 21.79
C ILE A 260 23.51 18.19 21.66
N ASP A 261 24.19 17.96 20.56
CA ASP A 261 25.46 18.63 20.23
C ASP A 261 25.22 20.07 19.78
N GLU A 262 24.24 20.28 18.91
CA GLU A 262 23.94 21.56 18.30
C GLU A 262 22.44 21.73 18.05
N ILE A 263 21.96 23.00 18.12
CA ILE A 263 20.59 23.40 17.76
C ILE A 263 20.64 24.60 16.86
N ARG A 264 19.86 24.57 15.75
CA ARG A 264 19.75 25.68 14.77
C ARG A 264 18.30 25.89 14.39
N LEU A 265 17.87 27.16 14.32
CA LEU A 265 16.63 27.54 13.68
C LEU A 265 16.90 27.88 12.22
N GLN A 266 16.12 27.34 11.33
CA GLN A 266 16.16 27.61 9.89
C GLN A 266 14.77 28.11 9.45
N GLU A 267 14.72 29.28 8.85
CA GLU A 267 13.45 29.91 8.39
C GLU A 267 12.85 29.20 7.18
N GLU A 268 13.67 28.45 6.44
CA GLU A 268 13.29 27.57 5.35
C GLU A 268 14.00 26.24 5.51
N ASP A 269 13.29 25.16 5.28
CA ASP A 269 13.81 23.79 5.39
C ASP A 269 14.67 23.46 4.16
N PRO A 270 16.01 23.43 4.27
CA PRO A 270 16.89 23.18 3.13
C PRO A 270 16.76 21.76 2.58
N SER A 271 16.17 20.83 3.31
CA SER A 271 15.95 19.47 2.83
C SER A 271 14.80 19.34 1.82
N ARG A 272 13.97 20.39 1.67
CA ARG A 272 12.89 20.38 0.65
C ARG A 272 13.39 20.50 -0.77
N ASP A 273 14.50 21.20 -0.95
CA ASP A 273 15.12 21.39 -2.27
C ASP A 273 16.06 20.25 -2.67
N VAL A 274 16.31 19.32 -1.76
CA VAL A 274 17.19 18.17 -1.96
C VAL A 274 16.37 16.90 -2.10
N SER A 275 16.60 16.14 -3.16
CA SER A 275 16.00 14.83 -3.33
C SER A 275 16.32 13.93 -2.14
N GLY A 276 15.30 13.41 -1.51
CA GLY A 276 15.45 12.53 -0.34
C GLY A 276 14.37 11.47 -0.31
N THR A 277 14.66 10.39 0.40
CA THR A 277 13.75 9.24 0.54
C THR A 277 13.38 9.06 2.00
N ARG A 278 12.10 8.79 2.28
CA ARG A 278 11.69 8.29 3.59
C ARG A 278 12.05 6.81 3.65
N THR A 279 12.92 6.43 4.57
CA THR A 279 13.34 5.04 4.76
C THR A 279 12.37 4.28 5.67
N ASN A 280 11.82 4.97 6.69
CA ASN A 280 10.80 4.41 7.57
C ASN A 280 9.96 5.55 8.18
N GLY A 281 8.64 5.42 8.26
CA GLY A 281 7.86 6.49 8.87
C GLY A 281 6.42 6.61 8.39
N PHE A 282 5.71 7.56 8.99
CA PHE A 282 4.37 7.99 8.62
C PHE A 282 4.39 9.31 7.84
N GLY A 283 3.51 9.45 6.86
CA GLY A 283 3.34 10.72 6.16
C GLY A 283 2.05 10.82 5.38
N ASN A 284 1.46 12.00 5.46
CA ASN A 284 0.28 12.39 4.73
C ASN A 284 0.40 13.86 4.27
N LEU A 285 -0.70 14.52 3.92
CA LEU A 285 -0.67 15.94 3.52
C LEU A 285 -0.43 16.90 4.70
N LYS A 286 -0.63 16.45 5.94
CA LYS A 286 -0.44 17.28 7.15
C LYS A 286 0.96 17.10 7.75
N MET A 287 1.52 15.87 7.74
CA MET A 287 2.69 15.51 8.54
C MET A 287 3.71 14.66 7.78
N SER A 288 4.97 14.76 8.22
CA SER A 288 6.09 13.98 7.72
C SER A 288 6.95 13.53 8.90
N LEU A 289 6.83 12.24 9.28
CA LEU A 289 7.42 11.66 10.50
C LEU A 289 8.28 10.44 10.17
N GLY A 290 9.37 10.24 10.90
CA GLY A 290 10.20 9.03 10.86
C GLY A 290 11.61 9.26 10.36
N SER A 291 12.20 8.22 9.76
CA SER A 291 13.57 8.21 9.26
C SER A 291 13.62 8.55 7.77
N PHE A 292 14.61 9.34 7.39
CA PHE A 292 14.83 9.83 6.03
C PHE A 292 16.30 9.73 5.67
N GLU A 293 16.58 9.78 4.38
CA GLU A 293 17.94 9.87 3.83
C GLU A 293 17.96 10.84 2.66
N ASN A 294 18.93 11.75 2.62
CA ASN A 294 19.23 12.65 1.50
C ASN A 294 20.72 12.98 1.42
N GLU A 295 21.12 13.66 0.35
CA GLU A 295 22.52 14.06 0.15
C GLU A 295 22.98 15.13 1.15
N LEU A 296 22.08 15.93 1.73
CA LEU A 296 22.42 17.03 2.63
C LEU A 296 22.74 16.55 4.05
N TYR A 297 21.94 15.63 4.59
CA TYR A 297 22.01 15.20 5.98
C TYR A 297 22.43 13.72 6.13
N GLY A 298 22.56 12.98 5.02
CA GLY A 298 22.68 11.53 5.09
C GLY A 298 21.40 10.92 5.67
N ALA A 299 21.54 9.93 6.55
CA ALA A 299 20.41 9.38 7.31
C ALA A 299 20.03 10.33 8.45
N TYR A 300 18.78 10.78 8.51
CA TYR A 300 18.27 11.71 9.52
C TYR A 300 16.85 11.38 9.96
N THR A 301 16.44 11.93 11.10
CA THR A 301 15.09 11.78 11.65
C THR A 301 14.30 13.07 11.43
N ARG A 302 13.03 12.96 11.06
CA ARG A 302 12.16 14.10 10.79
C ARG A 302 10.81 13.92 11.47
N TYR A 303 10.36 14.98 12.18
CA TYR A 303 9.06 15.09 12.80
C TYR A 303 8.52 16.50 12.51
N THR A 304 7.77 16.63 11.40
CA THR A 304 7.37 17.95 10.91
C THR A 304 5.95 17.99 10.38
N TYR A 305 5.30 19.14 10.56
CA TYR A 305 4.12 19.54 9.81
C TYR A 305 4.52 20.01 8.40
N ALA A 306 3.74 19.59 7.40
CA ALA A 306 3.98 19.95 6.01
C ALA A 306 3.64 21.41 5.68
N SER A 307 2.79 22.04 6.52
CA SER A 307 2.32 23.42 6.38
C SER A 307 3.37 24.47 6.73
N CYS A 308 4.41 24.12 7.48
CA CYS A 308 5.43 25.04 7.95
C CYS A 308 6.77 24.80 7.26
N ASP A 309 7.37 25.87 6.71
CA ASP A 309 8.67 25.81 6.04
C ASP A 309 9.83 25.97 7.02
N ALA A 310 9.61 26.65 8.17
CA ALA A 310 10.64 26.78 9.18
C ALA A 310 10.86 25.47 9.92
N VAL A 311 12.10 25.20 10.31
CA VAL A 311 12.47 23.98 11.06
C VAL A 311 13.52 24.28 12.14
N VAL A 312 13.50 23.47 13.19
CA VAL A 312 14.56 23.35 14.18
C VAL A 312 15.39 22.12 13.81
N ALA A 313 16.64 22.34 13.45
CA ALA A 313 17.60 21.30 13.18
C ALA A 313 18.45 21.04 14.44
N LEU A 314 18.40 19.81 14.95
CA LEU A 314 19.22 19.32 16.06
C LEU A 314 20.30 18.38 15.52
N THR A 315 21.49 18.46 16.10
CA THR A 315 22.48 17.39 15.98
C THR A 315 22.48 16.63 17.29
N VAL A 316 22.12 15.34 17.25
CA VAL A 316 22.01 14.46 18.42
C VAL A 316 22.94 13.27 18.24
N ASN A 317 24.01 13.20 19.04
CA ASN A 317 25.05 12.16 18.90
C ASN A 317 25.55 12.04 17.44
N GLY A 318 25.77 13.17 16.77
CA GLY A 318 26.23 13.25 15.39
C GLY A 318 25.18 12.96 14.29
N LYS A 319 23.92 12.70 14.65
CA LYS A 319 22.81 12.51 13.71
C LYS A 319 21.90 13.72 13.68
N THR A 320 21.39 14.05 12.50
CA THR A 320 20.46 15.16 12.32
C THR A 320 19.03 14.76 12.68
N VAL A 321 18.36 15.61 13.47
CA VAL A 321 16.94 15.53 13.76
C VAL A 321 16.28 16.85 13.38
N ILE A 322 15.21 16.78 12.58
CA ILE A 322 14.47 17.95 12.08
C ILE A 322 13.08 17.97 12.73
N LEU A 323 12.78 19.08 13.39
CA LEU A 323 11.49 19.30 14.05
C LEU A 323 10.87 20.62 13.59
N ASN A 324 9.54 20.73 13.62
CA ASN A 324 8.86 22.02 13.54
C ASN A 324 7.52 22.03 14.29
N GLY A 325 6.91 23.20 14.40
CA GLY A 325 5.52 23.40 14.82
C GLY A 325 4.57 23.54 13.64
N GLU A 326 3.29 23.76 13.91
CA GLU A 326 2.27 23.94 12.86
C GLU A 326 2.53 25.18 11.97
N ASN A 327 3.22 26.16 12.52
CA ASN A 327 3.57 27.42 11.85
C ASN A 327 4.95 27.95 12.31
N LYS A 328 5.41 29.04 11.70
CA LYS A 328 6.72 29.64 12.02
C LYS A 328 6.85 30.13 13.45
N ALA A 329 5.75 30.63 14.05
CA ALA A 329 5.78 31.12 15.42
C ALA A 329 5.97 29.98 16.41
N ASP A 330 5.20 28.90 16.27
CA ASP A 330 5.34 27.68 17.07
C ASP A 330 6.73 27.05 16.90
N THR A 331 7.27 27.03 15.68
CA THR A 331 8.62 26.50 15.42
C THR A 331 9.70 27.33 16.13
N ARG A 332 9.53 28.64 16.19
CA ARG A 332 10.45 29.54 16.93
C ARG A 332 10.31 29.34 18.44
N GLU A 333 9.11 29.18 18.96
CA GLU A 333 8.88 28.89 20.39
C GLU A 333 9.54 27.56 20.79
N ILE A 334 9.43 26.52 19.94
CA ILE A 334 10.14 25.25 20.15
C ILE A 334 11.64 25.47 20.23
N TYR A 335 12.21 26.24 19.30
CA TYR A 335 13.64 26.55 19.29
C TYR A 335 14.08 27.27 20.56
N GLU A 336 13.40 28.34 20.95
CA GLU A 336 13.71 29.15 22.14
C GLU A 336 13.63 28.31 23.42
N THR A 337 12.58 27.52 23.56
CA THR A 337 12.38 26.64 24.71
C THR A 337 13.49 25.58 24.82
N LEU A 338 13.82 24.92 23.70
CA LEU A 338 14.89 23.90 23.67
C LEU A 338 16.26 24.55 23.95
N GLN A 339 16.54 25.73 23.41
CA GLN A 339 17.80 26.45 23.64
C GLN A 339 17.98 26.80 25.11
N GLU A 340 16.91 27.29 25.76
CA GLU A 340 16.94 27.59 27.20
C GLU A 340 17.21 26.34 28.05
N LYS A 341 16.51 25.23 27.76
CA LYS A 341 16.65 24.00 28.51
C LYS A 341 18.04 23.37 28.35
N ILE A 342 18.59 23.38 27.12
CA ILE A 342 19.94 22.88 26.83
C ILE A 342 20.98 23.74 27.58
N LYS A 343 20.81 25.06 27.57
CA LYS A 343 21.70 25.98 28.28
C LYS A 343 21.69 25.70 29.80
N ASN A 344 20.51 25.58 30.38
CA ASN A 344 20.35 25.32 31.83
C ASN A 344 21.01 23.98 32.25
N ILE A 345 20.93 22.95 31.42
CA ILE A 345 21.61 21.66 31.67
C ILE A 345 23.14 21.85 31.62
N ARG A 346 23.67 22.55 30.59
CA ARG A 346 25.11 22.78 30.42
C ARG A 346 25.75 23.67 31.50
N GLU A 347 24.95 24.55 32.10
CA GLU A 347 25.42 25.43 33.22
C GLU A 347 25.37 24.72 34.57
N ASN A 348 24.62 23.63 34.75
CA ASN A 348 24.49 22.88 35.98
C ASN A 348 25.46 21.68 36.08
N TYR A 349 26.24 21.43 35.03
CA TYR A 349 27.34 20.48 35.00
C TYR A 349 28.68 21.19 34.74
#